data_0821f20b1bd78ca2d8d1605ac47a79b0
#
_entry.id   0821f20b1bd78ca2d8d1605ac47a79b0
#
_cell.length_a   1.000
_cell.length_b   1.000
_cell.length_c   1.000
_cell.angle_alpha   90.00
_cell.angle_beta   90.00
_cell.angle_gamma   90.00
#
_symmetry.space_group_name_H-M   'P 1'
#
loop_
_entity.id
_entity.type
_entity.pdbx_description
1 polymer ?
#
loop_
_entity_poly.entity_id
_entity_poly.type
_entity_poly.pdbx_seq_one_letter_code
_entity_poly.pdbx_strand_id
1 'polypeptide(L)'
;KFDDYYHHFLLGIASVLLITPIPSLAKPISSPATAETVPSKTADKPKQKLKNAVIVRKLDSEKVQRGKIVYQTNCANCHGQNGESKPGWRKKGPDGKYPPPPLNGDAHTWHHSTDTLTKTIREGSPPEIGNMPGWGNKLTDEEIDDVIVWITSIWPAEIYGIWYKEIERKSQEKKEHKLD
;
A
#
# COMPACT_ATOMS: atom_id res chain seq x y z
N LYS A 1 -1.48 -43.90 30.05
CA LYS A 1 -1.19 -44.98 29.07
C LYS A 1 -1.36 -44.40 27.69
N PHE A 2 -0.32 -43.97 27.11
CA PHE A 2 0.35 -44.30 25.85
C PHE A 2 1.55 -43.38 25.70
N ASP A 3 2.66 -43.89 26.19
CA ASP A 3 4.01 -43.45 25.93
C ASP A 3 4.47 -44.01 24.58
N ASP A 4 5.54 -43.40 24.10
CA ASP A 4 6.47 -43.90 23.10
C ASP A 4 6.11 -43.73 21.60
N TYR A 5 6.78 -42.75 21.01
CA TYR A 5 7.51 -42.90 19.75
C TYR A 5 8.53 -41.77 19.55
N TYR A 6 9.61 -41.80 20.31
CA TYR A 6 10.90 -41.19 19.93
C TYR A 6 11.87 -42.34 19.72
N HIS A 7 12.40 -42.53 18.51
CA HIS A 7 13.80 -42.85 18.27
C HIS A 7 14.14 -42.97 16.76
N HIS A 8 15.26 -42.36 16.43
CA HIS A 8 16.19 -42.63 15.33
C HIS A 8 15.83 -42.17 13.91
N PHE A 9 16.52 -41.16 13.45
CA PHE A 9 17.43 -41.26 12.30
C PHE A 9 18.43 -40.10 12.28
N LEU A 10 19.59 -40.31 12.88
CA LEU A 10 20.82 -39.57 12.60
C LEU A 10 21.51 -40.30 11.45
N LEU A 11 21.69 -39.68 10.30
CA LEU A 11 22.76 -40.03 9.36
C LEU A 11 23.12 -38.74 8.57
N GLY A 12 24.34 -38.32 8.80
CA GLY A 12 24.97 -37.19 8.20
C GLY A 12 25.31 -37.42 6.73
N ILE A 13 25.18 -36.36 5.96
CA ILE A 13 25.88 -36.22 4.67
C ILE A 13 26.62 -34.92 4.71
N ALA A 14 27.94 -34.98 4.92
CA ALA A 14 28.86 -33.91 4.74
C ALA A 14 29.10 -33.71 3.22
N SER A 15 28.50 -32.68 2.63
CA SER A 15 28.83 -32.27 1.26
C SER A 15 29.91 -31.20 1.30
N VAL A 16 31.11 -31.61 0.91
CA VAL A 16 32.25 -30.72 0.68
C VAL A 16 32.01 -29.92 -0.59
N LEU A 17 31.80 -28.62 -0.46
CA LEU A 17 31.78 -27.67 -1.56
C LEU A 17 33.21 -27.30 -1.96
N LEU A 18 33.68 -27.82 -3.09
CA LEU A 18 34.88 -27.37 -3.77
C LEU A 18 34.65 -26.03 -4.41
N ILE A 19 35.26 -25.01 -3.84
CA ILE A 19 35.28 -23.63 -4.41
C ILE A 19 36.42 -23.59 -5.42
N THR A 20 36.10 -23.51 -6.72
CA THR A 20 37.07 -23.23 -7.78
C THR A 20 37.13 -21.72 -8.03
N PRO A 21 38.32 -21.10 -8.07
CA PRO A 21 38.48 -19.68 -8.38
C PRO A 21 38.33 -19.42 -9.89
N ILE A 22 37.47 -18.46 -10.26
CA ILE A 22 37.30 -17.97 -11.63
C ILE A 22 38.41 -16.89 -11.88
N PRO A 23 39.19 -17.00 -12.94
CA PRO A 23 40.17 -15.97 -13.27
C PRO A 23 39.51 -14.73 -13.88
N SER A 24 39.75 -13.58 -13.26
CA SER A 24 39.37 -12.25 -13.73
C SER A 24 40.25 -11.86 -14.91
N LEU A 25 39.64 -11.74 -16.11
CA LEU A 25 40.29 -11.13 -17.28
C LEU A 25 39.91 -9.65 -17.34
N ALA A 26 40.74 -8.82 -16.78
CA ALA A 26 40.67 -7.38 -16.97
C ALA A 26 41.39 -6.98 -18.27
N LYS A 27 40.64 -6.38 -19.22
CA LYS A 27 41.24 -5.65 -20.37
C LYS A 27 41.27 -4.17 -20.07
N PRO A 28 42.37 -3.49 -20.31
CA PRO A 28 42.46 -2.04 -20.23
C PRO A 28 41.90 -1.39 -21.49
N ILE A 29 40.96 -0.46 -21.34
CA ILE A 29 40.49 0.40 -22.43
C ILE A 29 41.23 1.73 -22.30
N SER A 30 42.09 1.99 -23.25
CA SER A 30 42.78 3.26 -23.47
C SER A 30 41.83 4.31 -24.03
N SER A 31 41.89 5.51 -23.39
CA SER A 31 41.35 6.77 -23.94
C SER A 31 42.28 7.26 -25.10
N PRO A 32 41.77 8.08 -26.04
CA PRO A 32 41.94 9.50 -25.82
C PRO A 32 40.79 10.42 -26.27
N ALA A 33 40.80 11.55 -25.63
CA ALA A 33 40.09 12.77 -25.80
C ALA A 33 39.88 13.29 -27.23
N THR A 34 38.72 13.93 -27.45
CA THR A 34 38.70 15.23 -28.16
C THR A 34 37.49 16.02 -27.67
N ALA A 35 37.78 17.20 -27.15
CA ALA A 35 36.80 18.20 -26.73
C ALA A 35 36.27 18.92 -27.97
N GLU A 36 34.95 18.97 -28.15
CA GLU A 36 34.30 19.99 -28.95
C GLU A 36 33.26 20.72 -28.12
N THR A 37 33.58 21.96 -27.86
CA THR A 37 32.74 22.98 -27.24
C THR A 37 31.68 23.45 -28.21
N VAL A 38 30.38 23.17 -27.85
CA VAL A 38 29.23 23.84 -28.49
C VAL A 38 28.54 24.67 -27.42
N PRO A 39 28.32 25.97 -27.62
CA PRO A 39 27.62 26.81 -26.64
C PRO A 39 26.14 26.54 -26.67
N SER A 40 25.60 25.91 -25.63
CA SER A 40 24.17 25.75 -25.40
C SER A 40 23.60 27.04 -24.86
N LYS A 41 22.73 27.66 -25.64
CA LYS A 41 21.87 28.75 -25.23
C LYS A 41 20.95 28.31 -24.09
N THR A 42 21.17 28.89 -22.94
CA THR A 42 20.26 28.89 -21.79
C THR A 42 18.92 29.49 -22.21
N ALA A 43 17.88 28.68 -22.28
CA ALA A 43 16.50 29.13 -22.29
C ALA A 43 15.87 28.70 -20.97
N ASP A 44 15.72 29.67 -20.14
CA ASP A 44 15.01 29.75 -18.88
C ASP A 44 13.62 29.11 -18.95
N LYS A 45 13.37 28.08 -18.12
CA LYS A 45 12.03 27.59 -17.79
C LYS A 45 11.85 27.38 -16.30
N PRO A 46 11.49 28.43 -15.55
CA PRO A 46 11.26 28.28 -14.11
C PRO A 46 9.90 27.66 -13.74
N LYS A 47 9.09 27.19 -14.70
CA LYS A 47 7.72 26.72 -14.44
C LYS A 47 7.56 25.20 -14.22
N GLN A 48 8.61 24.39 -14.27
CA GLN A 48 8.52 22.93 -14.12
C GLN A 48 8.81 22.43 -12.69
N LYS A 49 9.30 23.30 -11.82
CA LYS A 49 9.80 22.90 -10.48
C LYS A 49 8.70 22.70 -9.42
N LEU A 50 7.44 23.08 -9.71
CA LEU A 50 6.34 22.95 -8.75
C LEU A 50 5.50 21.66 -8.92
N LYS A 51 5.70 20.89 -9.99
CA LYS A 51 4.88 19.69 -10.25
C LYS A 51 5.33 18.42 -9.51
N ASN A 52 6.49 18.42 -8.90
CA ASN A 52 7.07 17.26 -8.20
C ASN A 52 7.36 17.53 -6.72
N ALA A 53 6.58 18.38 -6.06
CA ALA A 53 6.64 18.43 -4.60
C ALA A 53 6.16 17.09 -4.07
N VAL A 54 7.09 16.27 -3.61
CA VAL A 54 6.78 15.03 -2.87
C VAL A 54 5.95 15.45 -1.65
N ILE A 55 4.71 15.01 -1.59
CA ILE A 55 3.88 15.23 -0.41
C ILE A 55 4.48 14.38 0.70
N VAL A 56 5.12 15.05 1.65
CA VAL A 56 5.60 14.39 2.87
C VAL A 56 4.37 14.00 3.70
N ARG A 57 4.18 12.71 3.90
CA ARG A 57 3.12 12.21 4.77
C ARG A 57 3.44 12.57 6.20
N LYS A 58 2.58 13.36 6.82
CA LYS A 58 2.58 13.55 8.28
C LYS A 58 1.57 12.58 8.89
N LEU A 59 1.94 11.32 8.94
CA LEU A 59 1.11 10.31 9.59
C LEU A 59 1.40 10.32 11.09
N ASP A 60 0.34 10.32 11.88
CA ASP A 60 0.41 10.09 13.30
C ASP A 60 0.75 8.61 13.55
N SER A 61 1.94 8.35 14.10
CA SER A 61 2.44 7.00 14.34
C SER A 61 1.59 6.20 15.32
N GLU A 62 0.96 6.85 16.30
CA GLU A 62 0.10 6.19 17.27
C GLU A 62 -1.22 5.76 16.62
N LYS A 63 -1.82 6.63 15.80
CA LYS A 63 -2.98 6.28 14.99
C LYS A 63 -2.68 5.13 14.02
N VAL A 64 -1.52 5.14 13.38
CA VAL A 64 -1.10 4.03 12.50
C VAL A 64 -1.03 2.71 13.27
N GLN A 65 -0.47 2.72 14.49
CA GLN A 65 -0.37 1.52 15.32
C GLN A 65 -1.74 1.01 15.78
N ARG A 66 -2.59 1.89 16.33
CA ARG A 66 -3.95 1.52 16.74
C ARG A 66 -4.76 1.03 15.55
N GLY A 67 -4.71 1.74 14.42
CA GLY A 67 -5.40 1.38 13.19
C GLY A 67 -4.96 0.04 12.63
N LYS A 68 -3.67 -0.31 12.77
CA LYS A 68 -3.17 -1.65 12.42
C LYS A 68 -3.86 -2.73 13.25
N ILE A 69 -4.02 -2.52 14.55
CA ILE A 69 -4.68 -3.48 15.43
C ILE A 69 -6.15 -3.65 15.03
N VAL A 70 -6.86 -2.55 14.81
CA VAL A 70 -8.26 -2.56 14.35
C VAL A 70 -8.38 -3.32 13.03
N TYR A 71 -7.49 -3.03 12.07
CA TYR A 71 -7.46 -3.70 10.78
C TYR A 71 -7.25 -5.21 10.89
N GLN A 72 -6.23 -5.62 11.61
CA GLN A 72 -5.89 -7.04 11.78
C GLN A 72 -7.03 -7.83 12.44
N THR A 73 -7.73 -7.21 13.37
CA THR A 73 -8.83 -7.84 14.10
C THR A 73 -10.10 -7.96 13.26
N ASN A 74 -10.43 -6.94 12.45
CA ASN A 74 -11.77 -6.81 11.87
C ASN A 74 -11.79 -6.89 10.34
N CYS A 75 -10.70 -6.56 9.65
CA CYS A 75 -10.69 -6.36 8.20
C CYS A 75 -9.82 -7.39 7.46
N ALA A 76 -8.71 -7.83 8.06
CA ALA A 76 -7.67 -8.63 7.43
C ALA A 76 -8.19 -9.99 6.90
N ASN A 77 -9.17 -10.60 7.57
CA ASN A 77 -9.74 -11.87 7.14
C ASN A 77 -10.35 -11.79 5.72
N CYS A 78 -10.89 -10.65 5.35
CA CYS A 78 -11.49 -10.42 4.05
C CYS A 78 -10.56 -9.71 3.07
N HIS A 79 -9.84 -8.68 3.53
CA HIS A 79 -9.02 -7.80 2.69
C HIS A 79 -7.54 -8.19 2.59
N GLY A 80 -7.12 -9.28 3.26
CA GLY A 80 -5.72 -9.70 3.33
C GLY A 80 -4.96 -9.03 4.47
N GLN A 81 -3.85 -9.62 4.90
CA GLN A 81 -3.08 -9.17 6.08
C GLN A 81 -2.47 -7.78 5.89
N ASN A 82 -2.14 -7.42 4.66
CA ASN A 82 -1.55 -6.13 4.29
C ASN A 82 -2.44 -5.37 3.28
N GLY A 83 -3.73 -5.65 3.24
CA GLY A 83 -4.65 -5.02 2.31
C GLY A 83 -4.55 -5.51 0.87
N GLU A 84 -3.90 -6.64 0.62
CA GLU A 84 -3.65 -7.18 -0.72
C GLU A 84 -4.85 -7.87 -1.35
N SER A 85 -5.84 -8.30 -0.54
CA SER A 85 -6.99 -9.09 -0.98
C SER A 85 -6.61 -10.47 -1.55
N LYS A 86 -7.57 -11.14 -2.19
CA LYS A 86 -7.38 -12.43 -2.85
C LYS A 86 -7.36 -12.25 -4.38
N PRO A 87 -6.66 -13.12 -5.14
CA PRO A 87 -6.74 -13.13 -6.60
C PRO A 87 -8.18 -13.25 -7.08
N GLY A 88 -8.48 -12.56 -8.18
CA GLY A 88 -9.82 -12.64 -8.80
C GLY A 88 -10.87 -11.65 -8.24
N TRP A 89 -10.51 -10.75 -7.34
CA TRP A 89 -11.42 -9.76 -6.74
C TRP A 89 -12.16 -8.87 -7.75
N ARG A 90 -11.67 -8.76 -8.99
CA ARG A 90 -12.33 -8.02 -10.09
C ARG A 90 -13.47 -8.80 -10.77
N LYS A 91 -13.65 -10.08 -10.43
CA LYS A 91 -14.69 -10.93 -11.01
C LYS A 91 -15.75 -11.24 -9.97
N LYS A 92 -17.01 -11.16 -10.36
CA LYS A 92 -18.11 -11.55 -9.48
C LYS A 92 -18.01 -13.04 -9.12
N GLY A 93 -18.30 -13.34 -7.87
CA GLY A 93 -18.43 -14.69 -7.36
C GLY A 93 -19.73 -15.37 -7.81
N PRO A 94 -19.94 -16.63 -7.40
CA PRO A 94 -21.16 -17.37 -7.69
C PRO A 94 -22.44 -16.70 -7.15
N ASP A 95 -22.32 -15.88 -6.10
CA ASP A 95 -23.38 -15.09 -5.50
C ASP A 95 -23.71 -13.79 -6.27
N GLY A 96 -23.05 -13.56 -7.41
CA GLY A 96 -23.21 -12.38 -8.24
C GLY A 96 -22.54 -11.11 -7.70
N LYS A 97 -21.78 -11.19 -6.59
CA LYS A 97 -21.16 -10.06 -5.91
C LYS A 97 -19.64 -10.04 -6.11
N TYR A 98 -19.05 -8.88 -5.93
CA TYR A 98 -17.60 -8.75 -5.98
C TYR A 98 -16.98 -9.18 -4.64
N PRO A 99 -15.89 -9.97 -4.68
CA PRO A 99 -15.08 -10.21 -3.49
C PRO A 99 -14.47 -8.91 -2.94
N PRO A 100 -14.00 -8.93 -1.67
CA PRO A 100 -13.33 -7.78 -1.07
C PRO A 100 -12.16 -7.27 -1.94
N PRO A 101 -12.11 -5.98 -2.29
CA PRO A 101 -11.00 -5.44 -3.10
C PRO A 101 -9.73 -5.22 -2.26
N PRO A 102 -8.54 -5.11 -2.90
CA PRO A 102 -7.34 -4.61 -2.24
C PRO A 102 -7.53 -3.20 -1.66
N LEU A 103 -6.90 -2.96 -0.51
CA LEU A 103 -6.89 -1.67 0.20
C LEU A 103 -5.50 -1.04 0.24
N ASN A 104 -4.48 -1.69 -0.31
CA ASN A 104 -3.06 -1.31 -0.29
C ASN A 104 -2.65 -0.30 -1.38
N GLY A 105 -3.61 0.24 -2.12
CA GLY A 105 -3.36 1.18 -3.23
C GLY A 105 -3.44 0.54 -4.62
N ASP A 106 -3.49 -0.80 -4.74
CA ASP A 106 -3.58 -1.51 -6.03
C ASP A 106 -4.96 -1.48 -6.68
N ALA A 107 -5.99 -1.10 -5.91
CA ALA A 107 -7.36 -0.98 -6.36
C ALA A 107 -7.88 0.46 -6.26
N HIS A 108 -9.20 0.64 -6.33
CA HIS A 108 -9.84 1.95 -6.42
C HIS A 108 -10.08 2.66 -5.07
N THR A 109 -9.63 2.11 -3.93
CA THR A 109 -9.85 2.69 -2.58
C THR A 109 -9.36 4.13 -2.49
N TRP A 110 -8.27 4.47 -3.14
CA TRP A 110 -7.70 5.82 -3.18
C TRP A 110 -8.48 6.82 -4.06
N HIS A 111 -9.56 6.40 -4.72
CA HIS A 111 -10.47 7.30 -5.42
C HIS A 111 -11.54 7.92 -4.48
N HIS A 112 -11.54 7.51 -3.21
CA HIS A 112 -12.52 7.94 -2.22
C HIS A 112 -11.89 8.82 -1.15
N SER A 113 -12.60 9.87 -0.71
CA SER A 113 -12.19 10.69 0.42
C SER A 113 -12.33 9.92 1.73
N THR A 114 -11.68 10.41 2.78
CA THR A 114 -11.82 9.89 4.15
C THR A 114 -13.28 9.77 4.56
N ASP A 115 -14.13 10.75 4.23
CA ASP A 115 -15.57 10.68 4.52
C ASP A 115 -16.27 9.52 3.85
N THR A 116 -15.97 9.29 2.58
CA THR A 116 -16.56 8.17 1.82
C THR A 116 -16.10 6.84 2.41
N LEU A 117 -14.82 6.73 2.78
CA LEU A 117 -14.28 5.54 3.42
C LEU A 117 -14.94 5.30 4.79
N THR A 118 -15.07 6.36 5.60
CA THR A 118 -15.76 6.32 6.90
C THR A 118 -17.19 5.82 6.74
N LYS A 119 -17.93 6.40 5.80
CA LYS A 119 -19.31 5.97 5.50
C LYS A 119 -19.37 4.49 5.10
N THR A 120 -18.48 4.07 4.19
CA THR A 120 -18.43 2.67 3.73
C THR A 120 -18.12 1.70 4.87
N ILE A 121 -17.21 2.05 5.77
CA ILE A 121 -16.92 1.21 6.94
C ILE A 121 -18.12 1.16 7.87
N ARG A 122 -18.79 2.27 8.14
CA ARG A 122 -19.97 2.30 9.02
C ARG A 122 -21.14 1.52 8.49
N GLU A 123 -21.45 1.68 7.21
CA GLU A 123 -22.69 1.18 6.59
C GLU A 123 -22.51 -0.17 5.89
N GLY A 124 -21.27 -0.51 5.51
CA GLY A 124 -20.99 -1.67 4.66
C GLY A 124 -21.13 -1.36 3.16
N SER A 125 -20.99 -2.38 2.34
CA SER A 125 -21.24 -2.28 0.89
C SER A 125 -22.72 -2.42 0.57
N PRO A 126 -23.20 -1.81 -0.54
CA PRO A 126 -24.52 -2.12 -1.08
C PRO A 126 -24.67 -3.63 -1.31
N PRO A 127 -25.78 -4.24 -0.91
CA PRO A 127 -25.95 -5.69 -0.92
C PRO A 127 -25.92 -6.32 -2.31
N GLU A 128 -26.18 -5.54 -3.36
CA GLU A 128 -26.06 -5.94 -4.76
C GLU A 128 -24.64 -5.91 -5.32
N ILE A 129 -23.72 -5.24 -4.61
CA ILE A 129 -22.31 -5.07 -5.05
C ILE A 129 -21.37 -6.01 -4.31
N GLY A 130 -21.51 -6.10 -2.98
CA GLY A 130 -20.58 -6.82 -2.14
C GLY A 130 -21.20 -7.35 -0.85
N ASN A 131 -20.37 -7.99 -0.04
CA ASN A 131 -20.76 -8.59 1.24
C ASN A 131 -20.03 -7.94 2.44
N MET A 132 -19.50 -6.73 2.29
CA MET A 132 -18.87 -6.03 3.40
C MET A 132 -19.95 -5.63 4.41
N PRO A 133 -19.86 -6.10 5.67
CA PRO A 133 -20.81 -5.70 6.70
C PRO A 133 -20.55 -4.26 7.14
N GLY A 134 -21.59 -3.61 7.69
CA GLY A 134 -21.41 -2.36 8.40
C GLY A 134 -20.77 -2.56 9.78
N TRP A 135 -19.87 -1.67 10.15
CA TRP A 135 -19.11 -1.72 11.39
C TRP A 135 -19.47 -0.60 12.37
N GLY A 136 -20.39 0.31 12.01
CA GLY A 136 -20.73 1.48 12.80
C GLY A 136 -21.33 1.20 14.18
N ASN A 137 -21.79 -0.02 14.43
CA ASN A 137 -22.29 -0.48 15.74
C ASN A 137 -21.26 -1.30 16.54
N LYS A 138 -20.06 -1.52 15.98
CA LYS A 138 -18.98 -2.34 16.56
C LYS A 138 -17.69 -1.57 16.79
N LEU A 139 -17.42 -0.59 15.94
CA LEU A 139 -16.23 0.26 15.99
C LEU A 139 -16.63 1.68 16.37
N THR A 140 -15.84 2.31 17.22
CA THR A 140 -15.97 3.72 17.55
C THR A 140 -15.52 4.59 16.36
N ASP A 141 -15.84 5.87 16.42
CA ASP A 141 -15.41 6.84 15.42
C ASP A 141 -13.89 6.96 15.35
N GLU A 142 -13.24 6.90 16.51
CA GLU A 142 -11.78 6.93 16.62
C GLU A 142 -11.15 5.68 15.99
N GLU A 143 -11.68 4.50 16.23
CA GLU A 143 -11.18 3.25 15.61
C GLU A 143 -11.37 3.24 14.09
N ILE A 144 -12.46 3.83 13.60
CA ILE A 144 -12.68 3.98 12.15
C ILE A 144 -11.67 4.98 11.56
N ASP A 145 -11.42 6.10 12.21
CA ASP A 145 -10.40 7.07 11.78
C ASP A 145 -9.00 6.44 11.78
N ASP A 146 -8.63 5.77 12.87
CA ASP A 146 -7.34 5.09 13.02
C ASP A 146 -7.11 4.03 11.93
N VAL A 147 -8.11 3.21 11.61
CA VAL A 147 -7.97 2.17 10.57
C VAL A 147 -7.83 2.79 9.18
N ILE A 148 -8.48 3.91 8.89
CA ILE A 148 -8.30 4.65 7.63
C ILE A 148 -6.89 5.24 7.55
N VAL A 149 -6.37 5.80 8.66
CA VAL A 149 -4.98 6.28 8.72
C VAL A 149 -4.00 5.13 8.45
N TRP A 150 -4.22 3.94 9.02
CA TRP A 150 -3.38 2.78 8.72
C TRP A 150 -3.49 2.36 7.24
N ILE A 151 -4.70 2.24 6.69
CA ILE A 151 -4.92 1.89 5.27
C ILE A 151 -4.18 2.87 4.34
N THR A 152 -4.31 4.17 4.58
CA THR A 152 -3.62 5.18 3.77
C THR A 152 -2.11 5.17 3.98
N SER A 153 -1.64 4.70 5.14
CA SER A 153 -0.21 4.59 5.45
C SER A 153 0.53 3.55 4.62
N ILE A 154 -0.14 2.48 4.23
CA ILE A 154 0.44 1.39 3.43
C ILE A 154 0.40 1.64 1.92
N TRP A 155 -0.23 2.72 1.46
CA TRP A 155 -0.23 3.06 0.03
C TRP A 155 1.16 3.47 -0.47
N PRO A 156 1.53 3.21 -1.73
CA PRO A 156 2.69 3.81 -2.36
C PRO A 156 2.67 5.34 -2.24
N ALA A 157 3.84 5.97 -2.09
CA ALA A 157 3.93 7.42 -1.87
C ALA A 157 3.27 8.23 -3.00
N GLU A 158 3.38 7.74 -4.23
CA GLU A 158 2.77 8.34 -5.40
C GLU A 158 1.23 8.31 -5.33
N ILE A 159 0.67 7.15 -5.01
CA ILE A 159 -0.79 6.97 -4.85
C ILE A 159 -1.33 7.87 -3.75
N TYR A 160 -0.67 7.87 -2.59
CA TYR A 160 -1.04 8.79 -1.50
C TYR A 160 -1.00 10.25 -1.94
N GLY A 161 0.03 10.65 -2.69
CA GLY A 161 0.17 12.02 -3.17
C GLY A 161 -0.94 12.43 -4.13
N ILE A 162 -1.34 11.56 -5.04
CA ILE A 162 -2.45 11.78 -5.96
C ILE A 162 -3.76 11.89 -5.16
N TRP A 163 -4.04 10.93 -4.30
CA TRP A 163 -5.23 10.92 -3.44
C TRP A 163 -5.36 12.20 -2.63
N TYR A 164 -4.31 12.60 -1.92
CA TYR A 164 -4.34 13.79 -1.07
C TYR A 164 -4.64 15.05 -1.88
N LYS A 165 -3.99 15.24 -3.04
CA LYS A 165 -4.18 16.43 -3.88
C LYS A 165 -5.54 16.49 -4.55
N GLU A 166 -5.96 15.36 -5.14
CA GLU A 166 -7.10 15.36 -6.06
C GLU A 166 -8.42 14.98 -5.38
N ILE A 167 -8.37 14.30 -4.26
CA ILE A 167 -9.55 13.78 -3.60
C ILE A 167 -9.72 14.39 -2.20
N GLU A 168 -8.78 14.11 -1.28
CA GLU A 168 -8.96 14.42 0.14
C GLU A 168 -9.00 15.92 0.40
N ARG A 169 -8.02 16.67 -0.06
CA ARG A 169 -7.97 18.11 0.12
C ARG A 169 -9.20 18.82 -0.47
N LYS A 170 -9.62 18.41 -1.67
CA LYS A 170 -10.83 18.99 -2.29
C LYS A 170 -12.11 18.66 -1.52
N SER A 171 -12.16 17.49 -0.87
CA SER A 171 -13.28 17.13 0.00
C SER A 171 -13.32 18.00 1.25
N GLN A 172 -12.17 18.25 1.86
CA GLN A 172 -12.03 19.12 3.03
C GLN A 172 -12.42 20.57 2.70
N GLU A 173 -11.89 21.13 1.61
CA GLU A 173 -12.21 22.50 1.14
C GLU A 173 -13.72 22.68 0.92
N LYS A 174 -14.40 21.67 0.36
CA LYS A 174 -15.87 21.71 0.17
C LYS A 174 -16.66 21.70 1.46
N LYS A 175 -16.15 21.08 2.52
CA LYS A 175 -16.80 21.08 3.84
C LYS A 175 -16.67 22.44 4.51
N GLU A 176 -15.48 23.00 4.49
CA GLU A 176 -15.22 24.34 5.06
C GLU A 176 -16.16 25.38 4.42
N HIS A 177 -16.29 25.34 3.09
CA HIS A 177 -17.16 26.28 2.35
C HIS A 177 -18.67 26.07 2.54
N LYS A 178 -19.11 24.98 3.18
CA LYS A 178 -20.53 24.75 3.52
C LYS A 178 -20.88 25.20 4.93
N LEU A 179 -19.88 25.49 5.74
CA LEU A 179 -20.06 25.92 7.13
C LEU A 179 -20.05 27.45 7.27
N ASP A 180 -19.62 28.17 6.20
CA ASP A 180 -19.70 29.61 6.04
C ASP A 180 -21.04 30.01 5.36
#